data_4e0c72a37211ad419720a32db8a7b30f
#
_entry.id   4e0c72a37211ad419720a32db8a7b30f
#
_cell.length_a   1.000
_cell.length_b   1.000
_cell.length_c   1.000
_cell.angle_alpha   90.00
_cell.angle_beta   90.00
_cell.angle_gamma   90.00
#
_symmetry.space_group_name_H-M   'P 1'
#
loop_
_entity.id
_entity.type
_entity.pdbx_description
1 polymer ?
#
loop_
_entity_poly.entity_id
_entity_poly.type
_entity_poly.pdbx_seq_one_letter_code
_entity_poly.pdbx_strand_id
1 'polypeptide(L)'
;MSKNLETEPNKRRVFAIISHPDAGKTTLTENMLLASGAIHQAGQVAARGEARRTQSDWMKIEQERGISVSSSVMTFEHEKLIFNLLDTPGHEDFSEDTYRTLTAADCAVMVIDAAKGIEPQTLKLFEVCRLRDIPIITFVNKLDREARDTFDIISEIEEKLALDVVPMQWPAASGKRFKGISNLLTGKFLKFEKPESSTKHNWIQMNNVEMNQHFDDDSLLEQFTEEHELAKEYPKFNLQSFHEGHMTPVYFGSALRKFGILELINALAELAPRPQPENCKKSGQPTRMYPNSKEAAGFIFKVQANMDLNHRDRVAFLRLCSGEFKRGMKMKTAEGKSLTIHNPVM
;
A
#
# COMPACT_ATOMS: atom_id res chain seq x y z
N MET A 1 3.31 5.14 -22.67
CA MET A 1 4.09 4.77 -21.46
C MET A 1 5.09 3.61 -21.61
N SER A 2 5.37 3.05 -22.80
CA SER A 2 6.12 1.78 -22.95
C SER A 2 7.65 1.89 -23.19
N LYS A 3 8.24 3.05 -23.24
CA LYS A 3 9.66 3.20 -23.63
C LYS A 3 10.70 3.28 -22.49
N ASN A 4 10.30 3.24 -21.21
CA ASN A 4 11.22 3.47 -20.09
C ASN A 4 11.33 2.30 -19.07
N LEU A 5 10.83 1.11 -19.41
CA LEU A 5 10.91 -0.07 -18.52
C LEU A 5 12.20 -0.88 -18.71
N GLU A 6 13.13 -0.45 -19.55
CA GLU A 6 14.31 -1.24 -19.93
C GLU A 6 15.35 -1.38 -18.81
N THR A 7 15.36 -0.47 -17.83
CA THR A 7 16.30 -0.54 -16.71
C THR A 7 15.65 -1.13 -15.46
N GLU A 8 16.36 -1.97 -14.71
CA GLU A 8 15.88 -2.61 -13.48
C GLU A 8 15.28 -1.63 -12.45
N PRO A 9 15.87 -0.45 -12.17
CA PRO A 9 15.24 0.50 -11.25
C PRO A 9 13.85 0.98 -11.70
N ASN A 10 13.64 1.09 -13.00
CA ASN A 10 12.35 1.55 -13.54
C ASN A 10 11.20 0.56 -13.34
N LYS A 11 11.53 -0.73 -13.18
CA LYS A 11 10.56 -1.80 -12.93
C LYS A 11 10.17 -1.90 -11.46
N ARG A 12 10.88 -1.22 -10.55
CA ARG A 12 10.66 -1.40 -9.11
C ARG A 12 9.73 -0.33 -8.53
N ARG A 13 8.91 -0.77 -7.59
CA ARG A 13 8.07 0.06 -6.74
C ARG A 13 8.28 -0.37 -5.30
N VAL A 14 8.63 0.56 -4.43
CA VAL A 14 8.80 0.29 -3.01
C VAL A 14 7.78 1.11 -2.25
N PHE A 15 6.88 0.45 -1.58
CA PHE A 15 5.83 1.12 -0.84
C PHE A 15 5.62 0.52 0.54
N ALA A 16 5.17 1.35 1.46
CA ALA A 16 4.78 0.94 2.80
C ALA A 16 3.25 1.01 2.95
N ILE A 17 2.70 0.17 3.81
CA ILE A 17 1.29 0.29 4.23
C ILE A 17 1.26 0.86 5.63
N ILE A 18 0.55 1.97 5.80
CA ILE A 18 0.34 2.66 7.09
C ILE A 18 -1.13 2.67 7.45
N SER A 19 -1.43 2.48 8.72
CA SER A 19 -2.81 2.50 9.22
C SER A 19 -2.86 2.55 10.73
N HIS A 20 -4.02 2.88 11.27
CA HIS A 20 -4.37 2.56 12.64
C HIS A 20 -4.49 1.03 12.83
N PRO A 21 -4.24 0.48 14.04
CA PRO A 21 -4.58 -0.91 14.36
C PRO A 21 -6.02 -1.24 13.96
N ASP A 22 -6.25 -2.46 13.50
CA ASP A 22 -7.56 -2.97 13.08
C ASP A 22 -8.20 -2.28 11.84
N ALA A 23 -7.55 -1.34 11.18
CA ALA A 23 -8.04 -0.77 9.91
C ALA A 23 -8.04 -1.81 8.75
N GLY A 24 -7.41 -2.97 8.96
CA GLY A 24 -7.36 -4.07 8.00
C GLY A 24 -6.08 -4.17 7.20
N LYS A 25 -4.96 -3.60 7.71
CA LYS A 25 -3.65 -3.62 7.06
C LYS A 25 -3.18 -5.03 6.72
N THR A 26 -3.11 -5.94 7.70
CA THR A 26 -2.66 -7.32 7.49
C THR A 26 -3.52 -8.06 6.47
N THR A 27 -4.85 -7.88 6.55
CA THR A 27 -5.77 -8.47 5.57
C THR A 27 -5.55 -7.90 4.17
N LEU A 28 -5.27 -6.60 4.05
CA LEU A 28 -4.95 -5.96 2.77
C LEU A 28 -3.64 -6.52 2.20
N THR A 29 -2.57 -6.56 3.00
CA THR A 29 -1.27 -7.13 2.63
C THR A 29 -1.40 -8.54 2.09
N GLU A 30 -2.05 -9.44 2.84
CA GLU A 30 -2.26 -10.83 2.43
C GLU A 30 -3.04 -10.94 1.11
N ASN A 31 -4.08 -10.13 0.94
CA ASN A 31 -4.88 -10.17 -0.27
C ASN A 31 -4.19 -9.51 -1.48
N MET A 32 -3.29 -8.53 -1.28
CA MET A 32 -2.41 -8.03 -2.34
C MET A 32 -1.45 -9.12 -2.83
N LEU A 33 -0.82 -9.87 -1.91
CA LEU A 33 0.05 -11.00 -2.26
C LEU A 33 -0.70 -12.12 -2.96
N LEU A 34 -1.95 -12.39 -2.55
CA LEU A 34 -2.81 -13.36 -3.20
C LEU A 34 -3.22 -12.92 -4.62
N ALA A 35 -3.63 -11.66 -4.78
CA ALA A 35 -4.05 -11.11 -6.06
C ALA A 35 -2.91 -11.05 -7.08
N SER A 36 -1.67 -10.83 -6.62
CA SER A 36 -0.47 -10.88 -7.46
C SER A 36 0.03 -12.30 -7.75
N GLY A 37 -0.56 -13.34 -7.12
CA GLY A 37 -0.12 -14.72 -7.27
C GLY A 37 1.14 -15.09 -6.48
N ALA A 38 1.64 -14.19 -5.64
CA ALA A 38 2.82 -14.44 -4.80
C ALA A 38 2.56 -15.51 -3.72
N ILE A 39 1.32 -15.62 -3.28
CA ILE A 39 0.86 -16.68 -2.37
C ILE A 39 -0.40 -17.34 -2.93
N HIS A 40 -0.61 -18.62 -2.62
CA HIS A 40 -1.78 -19.36 -3.11
C HIS A 40 -3.01 -19.29 -2.19
N GLN A 41 -2.82 -18.91 -0.93
CA GLN A 41 -3.90 -18.76 0.05
C GLN A 41 -3.56 -17.65 1.03
N ALA A 42 -4.50 -16.71 1.23
CA ALA A 42 -4.40 -15.72 2.29
C ALA A 42 -4.78 -16.35 3.64
N GLY A 43 -4.08 -15.97 4.70
CA GLY A 43 -4.48 -16.26 6.08
C GLY A 43 -5.67 -15.36 6.45
N GLN A 44 -6.53 -15.85 7.34
CA GLN A 44 -7.53 -14.99 7.97
C GLN A 44 -7.02 -14.60 9.35
N VAL A 45 -7.07 -13.30 9.67
CA VAL A 45 -6.88 -12.84 11.04
C VAL A 45 -8.12 -13.25 11.83
N ALA A 46 -8.02 -14.33 12.57
CA ALA A 46 -9.15 -14.84 13.34
C ALA A 46 -9.34 -14.03 14.62
N ALA A 47 -10.51 -13.48 14.78
CA ALA A 47 -11.05 -13.24 16.11
C ALA A 47 -11.43 -14.62 16.70
N ARG A 48 -10.54 -15.19 17.53
CA ARG A 48 -10.73 -16.44 18.32
C ARG A 48 -11.16 -17.68 17.52
N GLY A 49 -10.19 -18.56 17.24
CA GLY A 49 -10.40 -19.91 16.74
C GLY A 49 -9.49 -20.27 15.57
N GLU A 50 -9.21 -21.54 15.39
CA GLU A 50 -8.27 -22.20 14.49
C GLU A 50 -8.24 -21.74 13.01
N ALA A 51 -7.94 -20.46 12.74
CA ALA A 51 -7.71 -19.98 11.39
C ALA A 51 -6.22 -20.04 11.03
N ARG A 52 -5.91 -20.29 9.75
CA ARG A 52 -4.55 -20.26 9.24
C ARG A 52 -3.93 -18.89 9.51
N ARG A 53 -2.70 -18.91 10.03
CA ARG A 53 -1.91 -17.71 10.36
C ARG A 53 -1.53 -16.97 9.08
N THR A 54 -1.47 -15.65 9.16
CA THR A 54 -1.08 -14.80 8.04
C THR A 54 0.42 -14.96 7.73
N GLN A 55 0.81 -14.90 6.46
CA GLN A 55 2.22 -14.99 6.08
C GLN A 55 3.04 -13.74 6.48
N SER A 56 2.38 -12.60 6.65
CA SER A 56 3.02 -11.37 7.13
C SER A 56 3.38 -11.45 8.62
N ASP A 57 2.66 -12.25 9.42
CA ASP A 57 2.83 -12.34 10.87
C ASP A 57 3.67 -13.60 11.23
N TRP A 58 4.96 -13.55 10.98
CA TRP A 58 5.86 -14.68 11.14
C TRP A 58 6.47 -14.83 12.54
N MET A 59 6.45 -13.76 13.35
CA MET A 59 6.90 -13.84 14.74
C MET A 59 5.83 -14.46 15.64
N LYS A 60 6.27 -15.31 16.58
CA LYS A 60 5.36 -15.98 17.52
C LYS A 60 4.48 -14.98 18.30
N ILE A 61 5.03 -13.83 18.68
CA ILE A 61 4.31 -12.80 19.41
C ILE A 61 3.24 -12.12 18.53
N GLU A 62 3.50 -11.96 17.23
CA GLU A 62 2.53 -11.45 16.25
C GLU A 62 1.35 -12.39 16.11
N GLN A 63 1.65 -13.69 16.02
CA GLN A 63 0.63 -14.74 15.91
C GLN A 63 -0.22 -14.87 17.17
N GLU A 64 0.38 -14.70 18.37
CA GLU A 64 -0.35 -14.78 19.65
C GLU A 64 -1.25 -13.57 19.89
N ARG A 65 -0.83 -12.38 19.48
CA ARG A 65 -1.59 -11.13 19.65
C ARG A 65 -2.52 -10.80 18.48
N GLY A 66 -2.33 -11.44 17.31
CA GLY A 66 -3.07 -11.15 16.08
C GLY A 66 -2.77 -9.74 15.52
N ILE A 67 -1.56 -9.22 15.79
CA ILE A 67 -1.07 -7.91 15.33
C ILE A 67 0.34 -8.05 14.78
N SER A 68 0.66 -7.28 13.74
CA SER A 68 2.02 -7.20 13.21
C SER A 68 2.91 -6.38 14.14
N VAL A 69 3.91 -7.04 14.74
CA VAL A 69 4.84 -6.43 15.71
C VAL A 69 6.11 -5.93 15.05
N SER A 70 6.53 -6.59 13.96
CA SER A 70 7.73 -6.23 13.22
C SER A 70 7.40 -5.92 11.76
N SER A 71 8.19 -5.04 11.14
CA SER A 71 8.09 -4.83 9.70
C SER A 71 8.66 -6.01 8.94
N SER A 72 7.94 -6.50 7.95
CA SER A 72 8.42 -7.47 6.98
C SER A 72 8.58 -6.84 5.61
N VAL A 73 9.47 -7.40 4.79
CA VAL A 73 9.63 -7.01 3.39
C VAL A 73 9.14 -8.15 2.52
N MET A 74 8.15 -7.87 1.70
CA MET A 74 7.56 -8.86 0.79
C MET A 74 7.71 -8.38 -0.64
N THR A 75 8.09 -9.27 -1.53
CA THR A 75 8.29 -8.97 -2.95
C THR A 75 7.27 -9.74 -3.78
N PHE A 76 6.64 -9.05 -4.73
CA PHE A 76 5.76 -9.67 -5.71
C PHE A 76 5.87 -8.98 -7.07
N GLU A 77 5.40 -9.66 -8.10
CA GLU A 77 5.39 -9.13 -9.47
C GLU A 77 3.95 -8.88 -9.93
N HIS A 78 3.74 -7.78 -10.63
CA HIS A 78 2.48 -7.47 -11.30
C HIS A 78 2.77 -6.61 -12.54
N GLU A 79 2.19 -6.95 -13.70
CA GLU A 79 2.34 -6.20 -14.97
C GLU A 79 3.79 -5.85 -15.33
N LYS A 80 4.74 -6.78 -15.16
CA LYS A 80 6.17 -6.61 -15.40
C LYS A 80 6.88 -5.65 -14.44
N LEU A 81 6.20 -5.19 -13.40
CA LEU A 81 6.79 -4.43 -12.30
C LEU A 81 7.07 -5.34 -11.12
N ILE A 82 8.10 -5.00 -10.37
CA ILE A 82 8.50 -5.67 -9.13
C ILE A 82 8.14 -4.76 -7.97
N PHE A 83 7.26 -5.21 -7.13
CA PHE A 83 6.82 -4.51 -5.94
C PHE A 83 7.55 -5.02 -4.70
N ASN A 84 8.09 -4.10 -3.92
CA ASN A 84 8.62 -4.37 -2.60
C ASN A 84 7.69 -3.71 -1.59
N LEU A 85 6.87 -4.52 -0.96
CA LEU A 85 5.96 -4.10 0.09
C LEU A 85 6.69 -4.10 1.42
N LEU A 86 6.68 -2.98 2.10
CA LEU A 86 7.17 -2.83 3.46
C LEU A 86 5.96 -2.84 4.40
N ASP A 87 5.68 -3.99 4.99
CA ASP A 87 4.62 -4.10 5.98
C ASP A 87 5.10 -3.53 7.32
N THR A 88 4.39 -2.55 7.83
CA THR A 88 4.75 -1.84 9.06
C THR A 88 3.84 -2.27 10.22
N PRO A 89 4.34 -2.35 11.46
CA PRO A 89 3.46 -2.57 12.61
C PRO A 89 2.45 -1.43 12.74
N GLY A 90 1.18 -1.79 12.92
CA GLY A 90 0.11 -0.78 13.11
C GLY A 90 -0.01 -0.27 14.54
N HIS A 91 0.59 -0.97 15.52
CA HIS A 91 0.44 -0.64 16.94
C HIS A 91 1.39 0.48 17.36
N GLU A 92 0.95 1.35 18.25
CA GLU A 92 1.70 2.54 18.70
C GLU A 92 3.03 2.18 19.37
N ASP A 93 3.10 1.07 20.09
CA ASP A 93 4.30 0.59 20.79
C ASP A 93 5.49 0.32 19.84
N PHE A 94 5.23 0.17 18.55
CA PHE A 94 6.24 -0.15 17.52
C PHE A 94 6.47 0.98 16.52
N SER A 95 6.14 2.21 16.90
CA SER A 95 6.21 3.38 16.01
C SER A 95 7.63 3.65 15.49
N GLU A 96 8.69 3.39 16.29
CA GLU A 96 10.07 3.61 15.86
C GLU A 96 10.47 2.70 14.71
N ASP A 97 10.09 1.43 14.73
CA ASP A 97 10.33 0.48 13.62
C ASP A 97 9.58 0.91 12.35
N THR A 98 8.36 1.42 12.51
CA THR A 98 7.58 1.97 11.41
C THR A 98 8.27 3.19 10.80
N TYR A 99 8.74 4.12 11.61
CA TYR A 99 9.44 5.32 11.16
C TYR A 99 10.72 4.99 10.40
N ARG A 100 11.49 4.01 10.87
CA ARG A 100 12.69 3.51 10.19
C ARG A 100 12.33 2.84 8.87
N THR A 101 11.29 2.01 8.84
CA THR A 101 10.83 1.34 7.63
C THR A 101 10.36 2.33 6.57
N LEU A 102 9.66 3.39 6.96
CA LEU A 102 9.24 4.45 6.04
C LEU A 102 10.41 5.17 5.36
N THR A 103 11.63 5.17 5.96
CA THR A 103 12.81 5.72 5.25
C THR A 103 13.15 4.96 3.98
N ALA A 104 12.73 3.72 3.86
CA ALA A 104 13.02 2.87 2.71
C ALA A 104 11.86 2.84 1.68
N ALA A 105 10.77 3.56 1.91
CA ALA A 105 9.62 3.60 1.02
C ALA A 105 9.70 4.79 0.05
N ASP A 106 9.27 4.58 -1.19
CA ASP A 106 9.10 5.64 -2.20
C ASP A 106 7.65 6.15 -2.25
N CYS A 107 6.70 5.39 -1.68
CA CYS A 107 5.28 5.69 -1.61
C CYS A 107 4.67 5.04 -0.37
N ALA A 108 3.53 5.53 0.09
CA ALA A 108 2.76 4.88 1.14
C ALA A 108 1.31 4.63 0.70
N VAL A 109 0.74 3.53 1.18
CA VAL A 109 -0.71 3.28 1.14
C VAL A 109 -1.25 3.51 2.54
N MET A 110 -2.08 4.52 2.69
CA MET A 110 -2.77 4.83 3.94
C MET A 110 -4.13 4.13 3.95
N VAL A 111 -4.31 3.20 4.90
CA VAL A 111 -5.56 2.45 5.03
C VAL A 111 -6.43 3.08 6.11
N ILE A 112 -7.64 3.44 5.74
CA ILE A 112 -8.65 4.06 6.61
C ILE A 112 -9.84 3.10 6.74
N ASP A 113 -10.35 2.92 7.95
CA ASP A 113 -11.60 2.21 8.20
C ASP A 113 -12.78 3.12 7.83
N ALA A 114 -13.64 2.68 6.89
CA ALA A 114 -14.77 3.47 6.40
C ALA A 114 -15.78 3.86 7.49
N ALA A 115 -15.85 3.10 8.58
CA ALA A 115 -16.73 3.42 9.69
C ALA A 115 -16.12 4.41 10.68
N LYS A 116 -14.77 4.42 10.81
CA LYS A 116 -14.06 5.19 11.84
C LYS A 116 -13.43 6.49 11.32
N GLY A 117 -13.06 6.52 10.03
CA GLY A 117 -12.33 7.64 9.45
C GLY A 117 -10.85 7.67 9.88
N ILE A 118 -10.29 8.87 10.00
CA ILE A 118 -8.90 9.07 10.40
C ILE A 118 -8.75 8.96 11.91
N GLU A 119 -8.04 7.93 12.33
CA GLU A 119 -7.71 7.63 13.73
C GLU A 119 -6.32 8.19 14.12
N PRO A 120 -6.04 8.41 15.43
CA PRO A 120 -4.83 9.12 15.87
C PRO A 120 -3.51 8.55 15.36
N GLN A 121 -3.38 7.22 15.28
CA GLN A 121 -2.15 6.58 14.79
C GLN A 121 -1.97 6.82 13.28
N THR A 122 -3.05 6.83 12.51
CA THR A 122 -3.00 7.15 11.07
C THR A 122 -2.43 8.56 10.87
N LEU A 123 -2.89 9.53 11.66
CA LEU A 123 -2.42 10.92 11.59
C LEU A 123 -0.93 11.03 11.92
N LYS A 124 -0.45 10.38 12.99
CA LYS A 124 0.98 10.36 13.33
C LYS A 124 1.84 9.80 12.19
N LEU A 125 1.40 8.71 11.57
CA LEU A 125 2.12 8.08 10.46
C LEU A 125 2.09 8.94 9.19
N PHE A 126 0.97 9.62 8.95
CA PHE A 126 0.86 10.60 7.89
C PHE A 126 1.87 11.74 8.05
N GLU A 127 1.99 12.32 9.25
CA GLU A 127 2.96 13.38 9.55
C GLU A 127 4.40 12.94 9.24
N VAL A 128 4.74 11.69 9.54
CA VAL A 128 6.06 11.13 9.19
C VAL A 128 6.26 11.03 7.68
N CYS A 129 5.25 10.60 6.94
CA CYS A 129 5.31 10.56 5.48
C CYS A 129 5.48 11.97 4.90
N ARG A 130 4.73 12.94 5.42
CA ARG A 130 4.82 14.35 5.00
C ARG A 130 6.20 14.96 5.24
N LEU A 131 6.79 14.70 6.41
CA LEU A 131 8.15 15.17 6.75
C LEU A 131 9.25 14.59 5.84
N ARG A 132 8.94 13.54 5.09
CA ARG A 132 9.86 12.82 4.22
C ARG A 132 9.49 12.93 2.74
N ASP A 133 8.51 13.75 2.41
CA ASP A 133 8.00 13.94 1.05
C ASP A 133 7.56 12.61 0.39
N ILE A 134 7.02 11.66 1.20
CA ILE A 134 6.52 10.38 0.72
C ILE A 134 5.07 10.56 0.25
N PRO A 135 4.78 10.42 -1.07
CA PRO A 135 3.42 10.51 -1.58
C PRO A 135 2.54 9.38 -1.06
N ILE A 136 1.26 9.69 -0.83
CA ILE A 136 0.31 8.79 -0.17
C ILE A 136 -0.87 8.49 -1.08
N ILE A 137 -1.14 7.21 -1.30
CA ILE A 137 -2.41 6.72 -1.86
C ILE A 137 -3.31 6.34 -0.69
N THR A 138 -4.51 6.88 -0.63
CA THR A 138 -5.48 6.55 0.41
C THR A 138 -6.39 5.42 -0.03
N PHE A 139 -6.56 4.42 0.82
CA PHE A 139 -7.48 3.30 0.62
C PHE A 139 -8.50 3.23 1.75
N VAL A 140 -9.76 3.54 1.42
CA VAL A 140 -10.90 3.46 2.34
C VAL A 140 -11.43 2.02 2.33
N ASN A 141 -11.19 1.33 3.42
CA ASN A 141 -11.39 -0.12 3.58
C ASN A 141 -12.68 -0.43 4.36
N LYS A 142 -13.13 -1.66 4.26
CA LYS A 142 -14.27 -2.25 4.99
C LYS A 142 -15.64 -1.78 4.53
N LEU A 143 -15.80 -1.49 3.25
CA LEU A 143 -17.10 -1.16 2.67
C LEU A 143 -18.13 -2.33 2.73
N ASP A 144 -17.67 -3.53 3.06
CA ASP A 144 -18.55 -4.68 3.37
C ASP A 144 -19.30 -4.55 4.71
N ARG A 145 -19.01 -3.51 5.48
CA ARG A 145 -19.68 -3.15 6.74
C ARG A 145 -20.31 -1.77 6.60
N GLU A 146 -21.25 -1.46 7.51
CA GLU A 146 -21.82 -0.10 7.58
C GLU A 146 -20.70 0.92 7.75
N ALA A 147 -20.69 1.89 6.85
CA ALA A 147 -19.70 2.95 6.79
C ALA A 147 -20.37 4.31 7.06
N ARG A 148 -19.54 5.31 7.31
CA ARG A 148 -19.96 6.71 7.32
C ARG A 148 -20.27 7.16 5.88
N ASP A 149 -20.93 8.30 5.77
CA ASP A 149 -21.12 8.95 4.48
C ASP A 149 -19.79 9.17 3.76
N THR A 150 -19.77 8.95 2.44
CA THR A 150 -18.52 9.02 1.66
C THR A 150 -17.99 10.46 1.58
N PHE A 151 -18.87 11.46 1.44
CA PHE A 151 -18.47 12.86 1.43
C PHE A 151 -17.88 13.29 2.76
N ASP A 152 -18.45 12.81 3.89
CA ASP A 152 -17.92 13.07 5.23
C ASP A 152 -16.51 12.50 5.40
N ILE A 153 -16.26 11.28 4.89
CA ILE A 153 -14.94 10.65 4.95
C ILE A 153 -13.94 11.46 4.12
N ILE A 154 -14.29 11.86 2.91
CA ILE A 154 -13.43 12.67 2.03
C ILE A 154 -13.12 14.02 2.67
N SER A 155 -14.14 14.71 3.20
CA SER A 155 -13.98 16.01 3.88
C SER A 155 -13.08 15.88 5.12
N GLU A 156 -13.22 14.80 5.90
CA GLU A 156 -12.35 14.54 7.05
C GLU A 156 -10.90 14.32 6.64
N ILE A 157 -10.65 13.61 5.52
CA ILE A 157 -9.30 13.41 4.99
C ILE A 157 -8.69 14.75 4.59
N GLU A 158 -9.44 15.57 3.86
CA GLU A 158 -8.99 16.89 3.41
C GLU A 158 -8.66 17.81 4.58
N GLU A 159 -9.57 17.93 5.55
CA GLU A 159 -9.40 18.80 6.73
C GLU A 159 -8.25 18.36 7.63
N LYS A 160 -8.17 17.06 7.97
CA LYS A 160 -7.18 16.57 8.92
C LYS A 160 -5.77 16.45 8.33
N LEU A 161 -5.68 16.16 7.04
CA LEU A 161 -4.38 15.97 6.39
C LEU A 161 -3.89 17.24 5.66
N ALA A 162 -4.75 18.21 5.43
CA ALA A 162 -4.45 19.41 4.65
C ALA A 162 -3.83 19.06 3.29
N LEU A 163 -4.45 18.12 2.57
CA LEU A 163 -4.09 17.66 1.23
C LEU A 163 -5.27 17.85 0.28
N ASP A 164 -4.98 18.07 -0.99
CA ASP A 164 -5.98 17.94 -2.03
C ASP A 164 -6.39 16.48 -2.15
N VAL A 165 -7.67 16.19 -1.90
CA VAL A 165 -8.22 14.84 -1.96
C VAL A 165 -8.87 14.61 -3.32
N VAL A 166 -8.45 13.55 -4.00
CA VAL A 166 -8.96 13.20 -5.32
C VAL A 166 -9.57 11.81 -5.29
N PRO A 167 -10.89 11.69 -5.22
CA PRO A 167 -11.55 10.42 -5.40
C PRO A 167 -11.28 9.90 -6.81
N MET A 168 -10.69 8.71 -6.91
CA MET A 168 -10.49 8.01 -8.18
C MET A 168 -11.67 7.09 -8.50
N GLN A 169 -12.39 6.74 -7.47
CA GLN A 169 -13.53 5.84 -7.49
C GLN A 169 -14.62 6.39 -6.57
N TRP A 170 -15.86 5.94 -6.75
CA TRP A 170 -16.97 6.26 -5.86
C TRP A 170 -17.75 4.99 -5.50
N PRO A 171 -18.01 4.73 -4.21
CA PRO A 171 -18.70 3.53 -3.77
C PRO A 171 -20.22 3.68 -3.95
N ALA A 172 -20.88 2.60 -4.36
CA ALA A 172 -22.31 2.48 -4.38
C ALA A 172 -22.77 1.83 -3.07
N ALA A 173 -23.08 2.65 -2.08
CA ALA A 173 -23.47 2.29 -0.72
C ALA A 173 -22.36 1.55 0.08
N SER A 174 -22.75 1.02 1.24
CA SER A 174 -21.89 0.23 2.13
C SER A 174 -22.68 -0.87 2.85
N GLY A 175 -21.97 -1.73 3.57
CA GLY A 175 -22.58 -2.79 4.35
C GLY A 175 -23.31 -3.81 3.49
N LYS A 176 -24.51 -4.17 3.90
CA LYS A 176 -25.33 -5.15 3.19
C LYS A 176 -25.83 -4.64 1.83
N ARG A 177 -25.90 -3.32 1.66
CA ARG A 177 -26.35 -2.66 0.43
C ARG A 177 -25.22 -2.35 -0.53
N PHE A 178 -23.96 -2.65 -0.18
CA PHE A 178 -22.81 -2.39 -1.04
C PHE A 178 -22.95 -3.10 -2.39
N LYS A 179 -22.96 -2.33 -3.48
CA LYS A 179 -23.14 -2.83 -4.85
C LYS A 179 -21.87 -2.84 -5.67
N GLY A 180 -20.88 -2.01 -5.31
CA GLY A 180 -19.65 -1.91 -6.06
C GLY A 180 -19.04 -0.51 -6.02
N ILE A 181 -18.13 -0.23 -6.95
CA ILE A 181 -17.47 1.06 -7.10
C ILE A 181 -17.53 1.53 -8.55
N SER A 182 -17.71 2.82 -8.76
CA SER A 182 -17.48 3.42 -10.08
C SER A 182 -16.06 3.98 -10.18
N ASN A 183 -15.53 4.00 -11.38
CA ASN A 183 -14.29 4.70 -11.70
C ASN A 183 -14.65 6.08 -12.29
N LEU A 184 -14.26 7.15 -11.61
CA LEU A 184 -14.63 8.53 -11.97
C LEU A 184 -13.98 9.00 -13.27
N LEU A 185 -12.83 8.42 -13.67
CA LEU A 185 -12.13 8.77 -14.91
C LEU A 185 -12.73 8.09 -16.14
N THR A 186 -13.09 6.80 -15.99
CA THR A 186 -13.53 5.99 -17.14
C THR A 186 -15.04 5.87 -17.26
N GLY A 187 -15.80 6.27 -16.23
CA GLY A 187 -17.24 6.09 -16.16
C GLY A 187 -17.69 4.63 -16.17
N LYS A 188 -16.82 3.71 -15.71
CA LYS A 188 -17.13 2.29 -15.59
C LYS A 188 -17.47 1.94 -14.16
N PHE A 189 -18.29 0.92 -14.00
CA PHE A 189 -18.71 0.39 -12.70
C PHE A 189 -18.18 -1.04 -12.50
N LEU A 190 -17.53 -1.28 -11.37
CA LEU A 190 -17.09 -2.60 -10.93
C LEU A 190 -18.12 -3.15 -9.95
N LYS A 191 -18.82 -4.20 -10.37
CA LYS A 191 -19.83 -4.86 -9.55
C LYS A 191 -19.20 -5.59 -8.37
N PHE A 192 -19.80 -5.44 -7.19
CA PHE A 192 -19.50 -6.28 -6.05
C PHE A 192 -20.33 -7.57 -6.14
N GLU A 193 -19.67 -8.66 -6.45
CA GLU A 193 -20.26 -9.99 -6.46
C GLU A 193 -19.71 -10.80 -5.26
N LYS A 194 -20.57 -11.60 -4.64
CA LYS A 194 -20.09 -12.52 -3.59
C LYS A 194 -19.05 -13.44 -4.20
N PRO A 195 -17.92 -13.70 -3.53
CA PRO A 195 -16.82 -14.42 -4.12
C PRO A 195 -17.17 -15.88 -4.40
N GLU A 196 -17.62 -16.14 -5.60
CA GLU A 196 -17.53 -17.44 -6.22
C GLU A 196 -16.51 -17.32 -7.34
N SER A 197 -15.24 -17.65 -7.01
CA SER A 197 -14.20 -18.13 -7.95
C SER A 197 -13.71 -17.25 -9.10
N SER A 198 -13.93 -15.94 -9.21
CA SER A 198 -13.32 -15.21 -10.31
C SER A 198 -12.32 -14.15 -9.88
N THR A 199 -11.07 -14.34 -10.29
CA THR A 199 -10.00 -13.34 -10.26
C THR A 199 -10.15 -12.27 -11.35
N LYS A 200 -11.25 -12.28 -12.11
CA LYS A 200 -11.51 -11.34 -13.18
C LYS A 200 -12.55 -10.31 -12.71
N HIS A 201 -12.11 -9.08 -12.62
CA HIS A 201 -12.97 -7.94 -12.34
C HIS A 201 -13.78 -7.59 -13.60
N ASN A 202 -15.10 -7.70 -13.53
CA ASN A 202 -16.00 -7.32 -14.62
C ASN A 202 -16.40 -5.85 -14.47
N TRP A 203 -15.66 -4.98 -15.13
CA TRP A 203 -16.04 -3.59 -15.32
C TRP A 203 -17.14 -3.47 -16.37
N ILE A 204 -18.27 -2.88 -16.02
CA ILE A 204 -19.38 -2.59 -16.93
C ILE A 204 -19.48 -1.07 -17.16
N GLN A 205 -20.14 -0.68 -18.25
CA GLN A 205 -20.43 0.73 -18.50
C GLN A 205 -21.55 1.22 -17.55
N MET A 206 -21.38 2.42 -17.00
CA MET A 206 -22.49 3.07 -16.29
C MET A 206 -23.65 3.34 -17.25
N ASN A 207 -24.88 3.34 -16.71
CA ASN A 207 -26.12 3.48 -17.49
C ASN A 207 -26.39 2.33 -18.47
N ASN A 208 -25.83 1.16 -18.24
CA ASN A 208 -26.17 -0.04 -18.98
C ASN A 208 -27.33 -0.80 -18.29
N VAL A 209 -28.11 -1.55 -19.08
CA VAL A 209 -29.16 -2.45 -18.57
C VAL A 209 -28.63 -3.39 -17.49
N GLU A 210 -27.38 -3.85 -17.64
CA GLU A 210 -26.71 -4.73 -16.68
C GLU A 210 -26.47 -4.06 -15.33
N MET A 211 -26.18 -2.76 -15.30
CA MET A 211 -26.05 -1.98 -14.06
C MET A 211 -27.42 -1.85 -13.38
N ASN A 212 -28.47 -1.48 -14.11
CA ASN A 212 -29.81 -1.36 -13.56
C ASN A 212 -30.31 -2.68 -12.96
N GLN A 213 -30.00 -3.81 -13.58
CA GLN A 213 -30.31 -5.13 -13.03
C GLN A 213 -29.52 -5.50 -11.78
N HIS A 214 -28.35 -4.91 -11.58
CA HIS A 214 -27.53 -5.16 -10.40
C HIS A 214 -27.99 -4.40 -9.15
N PHE A 215 -28.71 -3.30 -9.35
CA PHE A 215 -29.33 -2.55 -8.25
C PHE A 215 -30.78 -3.04 -8.06
N ASP A 216 -31.05 -3.58 -6.86
CA ASP A 216 -32.37 -4.10 -6.46
C ASP A 216 -33.32 -2.98 -6.06
N ASP A 217 -32.81 -1.74 -5.96
CA ASP A 217 -33.50 -0.56 -5.43
C ASP A 217 -33.20 0.64 -6.33
N ASP A 218 -34.23 1.11 -7.03
CA ASP A 218 -34.10 2.26 -7.95
C ASP A 218 -33.69 3.54 -7.21
N SER A 219 -34.14 3.73 -5.97
CA SER A 219 -33.76 4.88 -5.14
C SER A 219 -32.25 4.87 -4.81
N LEU A 220 -31.68 3.69 -4.58
CA LEU A 220 -30.24 3.53 -4.37
C LEU A 220 -29.44 3.84 -5.65
N LEU A 221 -29.96 3.43 -6.81
CA LEU A 221 -29.34 3.73 -8.08
C LEU A 221 -29.37 5.23 -8.39
N GLU A 222 -30.50 5.90 -8.14
CA GLU A 222 -30.63 7.36 -8.28
C GLU A 222 -29.63 8.09 -7.37
N GLN A 223 -29.65 7.78 -6.08
CA GLN A 223 -28.72 8.36 -5.10
C GLN A 223 -27.27 8.18 -5.55
N PHE A 224 -26.88 6.96 -5.90
CA PHE A 224 -25.51 6.67 -6.35
C PHE A 224 -25.14 7.47 -7.61
N THR A 225 -26.07 7.61 -8.56
CA THR A 225 -25.84 8.36 -9.80
C THR A 225 -25.62 9.85 -9.52
N GLU A 226 -26.42 10.43 -8.63
CA GLU A 226 -26.26 11.82 -8.20
C GLU A 226 -24.91 12.02 -7.48
N GLU A 227 -24.58 11.17 -6.52
CA GLU A 227 -23.31 11.22 -5.81
C GLU A 227 -22.11 11.05 -6.76
N HIS A 228 -22.20 10.15 -7.74
CA HIS A 228 -21.17 9.96 -8.74
C HIS A 228 -20.93 11.21 -9.60
N GLU A 229 -22.01 11.90 -10.01
CA GLU A 229 -21.88 13.16 -10.77
C GLU A 229 -21.28 14.28 -9.90
N LEU A 230 -21.69 14.41 -8.64
CA LEU A 230 -21.10 15.35 -7.69
C LEU A 230 -19.61 15.04 -7.43
N ALA A 231 -19.26 13.78 -7.35
CA ALA A 231 -17.88 13.37 -7.12
C ALA A 231 -16.94 13.72 -8.29
N LYS A 232 -17.43 13.97 -9.48
CA LYS A 232 -16.63 14.45 -10.63
C LYS A 232 -16.18 15.90 -10.49
N GLU A 233 -16.82 16.67 -9.60
CA GLU A 233 -16.45 18.06 -9.33
C GLU A 233 -15.21 18.20 -8.43
N TYR A 234 -14.77 17.10 -7.79
CA TYR A 234 -13.51 17.11 -7.05
C TYR A 234 -12.31 17.45 -7.94
N PRO A 235 -11.18 17.92 -7.36
CA PRO A 235 -9.97 18.22 -8.11
C PRO A 235 -9.55 17.05 -9.01
N LYS A 236 -9.05 17.36 -10.20
CA LYS A 236 -8.53 16.32 -11.10
C LYS A 236 -7.15 15.88 -10.65
N PHE A 237 -6.90 14.59 -10.77
CA PHE A 237 -5.61 14.00 -10.41
C PHE A 237 -4.47 14.61 -11.22
N ASN A 238 -3.41 15.02 -10.53
CA ASN A 238 -2.15 15.50 -11.10
C ASN A 238 -0.98 14.70 -10.53
N LEU A 239 -0.27 13.98 -11.38
CA LEU A 239 0.81 13.09 -10.97
C LEU A 239 1.98 13.82 -10.31
N GLN A 240 2.30 15.03 -10.76
CA GLN A 240 3.37 15.84 -10.17
C GLN A 240 2.99 16.31 -8.77
N SER A 241 1.79 16.86 -8.59
CA SER A 241 1.27 17.27 -7.29
C SER A 241 1.20 16.10 -6.29
N PHE A 242 0.82 14.91 -6.79
CA PHE A 242 0.86 13.68 -5.97
C PHE A 242 2.30 13.33 -5.56
N HIS A 243 3.27 13.34 -6.48
CA HIS A 243 4.67 13.04 -6.16
C HIS A 243 5.31 14.08 -5.23
N GLU A 244 4.84 15.31 -5.26
CA GLU A 244 5.25 16.40 -4.35
C GLU A 244 4.56 16.33 -2.97
N GLY A 245 3.63 15.38 -2.78
CA GLY A 245 2.94 15.17 -1.51
C GLY A 245 1.83 16.18 -1.20
N HIS A 246 1.33 16.89 -2.21
CA HIS A 246 0.24 17.87 -2.06
C HIS A 246 -1.15 17.27 -2.26
N MET A 247 -1.23 16.08 -2.82
CA MET A 247 -2.46 15.44 -3.25
C MET A 247 -2.48 13.96 -2.86
N THR A 248 -3.67 13.45 -2.51
CA THR A 248 -3.87 12.01 -2.29
C THR A 248 -5.00 11.46 -3.18
N PRO A 249 -4.72 10.51 -4.07
CA PRO A 249 -5.77 9.77 -4.77
C PRO A 249 -6.44 8.78 -3.81
N VAL A 250 -7.78 8.74 -3.82
CA VAL A 250 -8.58 7.89 -2.92
C VAL A 250 -9.22 6.74 -3.68
N TYR A 251 -8.99 5.55 -3.16
CA TYR A 251 -9.55 4.30 -3.63
C TYR A 251 -10.40 3.67 -2.55
N PHE A 252 -11.38 2.85 -2.95
CA PHE A 252 -12.36 2.26 -2.07
C PHE A 252 -12.41 0.74 -2.23
N GLY A 253 -12.70 0.02 -1.12
CA GLY A 253 -12.83 -1.42 -1.22
C GLY A 253 -13.09 -2.14 0.09
N SER A 254 -12.96 -3.45 0.04
CA SER A 254 -13.00 -4.34 1.19
C SER A 254 -11.87 -5.38 1.08
N ALA A 255 -10.87 -5.23 1.91
CA ALA A 255 -9.77 -6.19 1.97
C ALA A 255 -10.28 -7.58 2.33
N LEU A 256 -11.25 -7.69 3.26
CA LEU A 256 -11.84 -8.96 3.68
C LEU A 256 -12.54 -9.68 2.52
N ARG A 257 -13.23 -8.92 1.66
CA ARG A 257 -13.96 -9.45 0.50
C ARG A 257 -13.11 -9.50 -0.77
N LYS A 258 -11.83 -9.16 -0.69
CA LYS A 258 -10.89 -9.12 -1.83
C LYS A 258 -11.33 -8.15 -2.93
N PHE A 259 -12.10 -7.14 -2.60
CA PHE A 259 -12.67 -6.18 -3.53
C PHE A 259 -11.90 -4.86 -3.53
N GLY A 260 -11.60 -4.31 -4.70
CA GLY A 260 -10.82 -3.08 -4.86
C GLY A 260 -9.30 -3.29 -4.74
N ILE A 261 -8.82 -4.52 -4.48
CA ILE A 261 -7.41 -4.82 -4.25
C ILE A 261 -6.59 -4.73 -5.55
N LEU A 262 -7.11 -5.29 -6.63
CA LEU A 262 -6.45 -5.24 -7.94
C LEU A 262 -6.38 -3.79 -8.46
N GLU A 263 -7.42 -3.01 -8.24
CA GLU A 263 -7.48 -1.59 -8.55
C GLU A 263 -6.40 -0.81 -7.79
N LEU A 264 -6.19 -1.12 -6.51
CA LEU A 264 -5.12 -0.52 -5.71
C LEU A 264 -3.73 -0.93 -6.20
N ILE A 265 -3.52 -2.20 -6.59
CA ILE A 265 -2.24 -2.66 -7.17
C ILE A 265 -1.98 -1.94 -8.49
N ASN A 266 -2.99 -1.80 -9.35
CA ASN A 266 -2.89 -1.07 -10.62
C ASN A 266 -2.59 0.42 -10.38
N ALA A 267 -3.22 1.02 -9.38
CA ALA A 267 -2.92 2.39 -8.97
C ALA A 267 -1.46 2.55 -8.53
N LEU A 268 -0.94 1.63 -7.72
CA LEU A 268 0.47 1.62 -7.33
C LEU A 268 1.40 1.43 -8.55
N ALA A 269 1.02 0.60 -9.51
CA ALA A 269 1.79 0.39 -10.74
C ALA A 269 1.93 1.68 -11.56
N GLU A 270 0.84 2.44 -11.67
CA GLU A 270 0.77 3.65 -12.48
C GLU A 270 1.30 4.89 -11.75
N LEU A 271 0.94 5.06 -10.48
CA LEU A 271 1.11 6.30 -9.74
C LEU A 271 2.35 6.32 -8.84
N ALA A 272 2.73 5.18 -8.24
CA ALA A 272 3.85 5.14 -7.31
C ALA A 272 5.16 5.57 -8.00
N PRO A 273 5.96 6.44 -7.35
CA PRO A 273 7.25 6.85 -7.91
C PRO A 273 8.17 5.66 -8.10
N ARG A 274 9.06 5.79 -9.06
CA ARG A 274 10.22 4.90 -9.20
C ARG A 274 11.23 5.22 -8.11
N PRO A 275 12.20 4.33 -7.82
CA PRO A 275 13.30 4.66 -6.92
C PRO A 275 13.94 6.00 -7.29
N GLN A 276 13.99 6.91 -6.33
CA GLN A 276 14.48 8.26 -6.51
C GLN A 276 15.98 8.36 -6.16
N PRO A 277 16.69 9.38 -6.68
CA PRO A 277 18.04 9.64 -6.27
C PRO A 277 18.14 10.03 -4.80
N GLU A 278 19.06 9.40 -4.08
CA GLU A 278 19.26 9.60 -2.64
C GLU A 278 20.43 10.53 -2.34
N ASN A 279 20.26 11.40 -1.35
CA ASN A 279 21.32 12.24 -0.84
C ASN A 279 22.29 11.42 0.01
N CYS A 280 23.57 11.48 -0.28
CA CYS A 280 24.60 10.75 0.46
C CYS A 280 25.87 11.59 0.64
N LYS A 281 26.85 11.05 1.37
CA LYS A 281 28.19 11.63 1.46
C LYS A 281 29.19 10.67 0.84
N LYS A 282 30.00 11.17 -0.10
CA LYS A 282 31.13 10.43 -0.68
C LYS A 282 32.42 11.13 -0.22
N SER A 283 33.28 10.42 0.50
CA SER A 283 34.51 10.99 1.08
C SER A 283 34.25 12.27 1.93
N GLY A 284 33.15 12.29 2.67
CA GLY A 284 32.75 13.43 3.49
C GLY A 284 32.03 14.58 2.76
N GLN A 285 32.03 14.57 1.44
CA GLN A 285 31.36 15.59 0.62
C GLN A 285 29.92 15.19 0.29
N PRO A 286 28.96 16.12 0.41
CA PRO A 286 27.59 15.89 -0.02
C PRO A 286 27.54 15.53 -1.50
N THR A 287 26.83 14.47 -1.85
CA THR A 287 26.61 14.05 -3.23
C THR A 287 25.23 13.43 -3.37
N ARG A 288 24.80 13.19 -4.60
CA ARG A 288 23.53 12.52 -4.89
C ARG A 288 23.80 11.22 -5.63
N MET A 289 23.21 10.15 -5.11
CA MET A 289 23.30 8.81 -5.70
C MET A 289 22.09 8.56 -6.58
N TYR A 290 22.36 8.18 -7.83
CA TYR A 290 21.30 7.90 -8.79
C TYR A 290 21.07 6.39 -8.92
N PRO A 291 19.82 5.91 -9.02
CA PRO A 291 19.50 4.48 -9.14
C PRO A 291 20.24 3.76 -10.28
N ASN A 292 20.54 4.45 -11.37
CA ASN A 292 21.25 3.91 -12.52
C ASN A 292 22.79 3.95 -12.39
N SER A 293 23.32 4.39 -11.26
CA SER A 293 24.78 4.37 -11.03
C SER A 293 25.29 2.94 -10.97
N LYS A 294 26.50 2.71 -11.49
CA LYS A 294 27.12 1.37 -11.48
C LYS A 294 27.62 0.95 -10.09
N GLU A 295 27.95 1.91 -9.25
CA GLU A 295 28.45 1.69 -7.89
C GLU A 295 27.28 1.25 -6.99
N ALA A 296 27.41 0.09 -6.36
CA ALA A 296 26.39 -0.39 -5.42
C ALA A 296 26.47 0.38 -4.11
N ALA A 297 25.39 1.04 -3.77
CA ALA A 297 25.26 1.73 -2.49
C ALA A 297 23.83 1.64 -1.97
N GLY A 298 23.69 1.72 -0.65
CA GLY A 298 22.42 1.65 0.03
C GLY A 298 22.56 1.94 1.51
N PHE A 299 21.47 1.86 2.22
CA PHE A 299 21.46 2.04 3.66
C PHE A 299 20.65 0.95 4.36
N ILE A 300 21.06 0.64 5.60
CA ILE A 300 20.34 -0.30 6.45
C ILE A 300 19.24 0.49 7.19
N PHE A 301 18.00 0.13 6.96
CA PHE A 301 16.86 0.76 7.63
C PHE A 301 16.36 -0.04 8.84
N LYS A 302 16.68 -1.34 8.91
CA LYS A 302 16.28 -2.19 10.03
C LYS A 302 17.31 -3.29 10.26
N VAL A 303 17.53 -3.62 11.57
CA VAL A 303 18.27 -4.82 11.97
C VAL A 303 17.38 -5.60 12.92
N GLN A 304 17.12 -6.85 12.58
CA GLN A 304 16.30 -7.73 13.39
C GLN A 304 17.09 -8.92 13.92
N ALA A 305 16.99 -9.15 15.23
CA ALA A 305 17.56 -10.32 15.90
C ALA A 305 16.51 -11.43 16.04
N ASN A 306 16.99 -12.66 16.24
CA ASN A 306 16.16 -13.83 16.58
C ASN A 306 15.07 -14.18 15.56
N MET A 307 15.35 -14.04 14.28
CA MET A 307 14.47 -14.50 13.22
C MET A 307 14.34 -16.04 13.21
N ASP A 308 15.41 -16.74 13.58
CA ASP A 308 15.38 -18.16 13.90
C ASP A 308 15.65 -18.32 15.41
N LEU A 309 14.71 -18.98 16.12
CA LEU A 309 14.84 -19.23 17.57
C LEU A 309 16.03 -20.11 17.92
N ASN A 310 16.54 -20.89 16.96
CA ASN A 310 17.70 -21.76 17.13
C ASN A 310 19.04 -21.08 16.83
N HIS A 311 19.01 -19.89 16.24
CA HIS A 311 20.20 -19.12 15.86
C HIS A 311 20.17 -17.71 16.45
N ARG A 312 21.34 -17.23 16.92
CA ARG A 312 21.50 -15.86 17.42
C ARG A 312 21.84 -14.85 16.31
N ASP A 313 21.53 -15.20 15.09
CA ASP A 313 21.85 -14.37 13.94
C ASP A 313 20.96 -13.12 13.88
N ARG A 314 21.54 -12.06 13.32
CA ARG A 314 20.84 -10.80 13.05
C ARG A 314 20.71 -10.61 11.56
N VAL A 315 19.51 -10.28 11.10
CA VAL A 315 19.24 -9.94 9.71
C VAL A 315 19.18 -8.43 9.58
N ALA A 316 19.98 -7.88 8.66
CA ALA A 316 19.94 -6.47 8.33
C ALA A 316 19.14 -6.27 7.03
N PHE A 317 18.15 -5.40 7.07
CA PHE A 317 17.35 -5.02 5.90
C PHE A 317 18.00 -3.82 5.23
N LEU A 318 18.47 -4.03 4.01
CA LEU A 318 19.18 -3.05 3.20
C LEU A 318 18.26 -2.50 2.10
N ARG A 319 18.12 -1.18 2.02
CA ARG A 319 17.63 -0.50 0.82
C ARG A 319 18.80 -0.30 -0.12
N LEU A 320 18.80 -0.99 -1.28
CA LEU A 320 19.74 -0.72 -2.35
C LEU A 320 19.27 0.50 -3.15
N CYS A 321 20.07 1.57 -3.14
CA CYS A 321 19.73 2.85 -3.79
C CYS A 321 20.37 2.97 -5.17
N SER A 322 21.44 2.23 -5.43
CA SER A 322 22.13 2.22 -6.73
C SER A 322 22.95 0.95 -6.95
N GLY A 323 23.29 0.69 -8.20
CA GLY A 323 24.13 -0.41 -8.64
C GLY A 323 23.46 -1.77 -8.53
N GLU A 324 24.25 -2.81 -8.65
CA GLU A 324 23.82 -4.20 -8.59
C GLU A 324 24.49 -4.92 -7.42
N PHE A 325 23.70 -5.57 -6.57
CA PHE A 325 24.22 -6.39 -5.49
C PHE A 325 24.60 -7.78 -6.00
N LYS A 326 25.79 -8.26 -5.62
CA LYS A 326 26.26 -9.63 -5.92
C LYS A 326 26.70 -10.34 -4.64
N ARG A 327 26.33 -11.61 -4.52
CA ARG A 327 26.78 -12.46 -3.41
C ARG A 327 28.31 -12.45 -3.28
N GLY A 328 28.80 -12.30 -2.07
CA GLY A 328 30.25 -12.21 -1.80
C GLY A 328 30.86 -10.83 -2.08
N MET A 329 30.04 -9.84 -2.46
CA MET A 329 30.50 -8.47 -2.67
C MET A 329 31.05 -7.86 -1.39
N LYS A 330 32.16 -7.13 -1.52
CA LYS A 330 32.72 -6.31 -0.45
C LYS A 330 32.12 -4.91 -0.51
N MET A 331 31.49 -4.51 0.57
CA MET A 331 30.95 -3.16 0.75
C MET A 331 31.71 -2.44 1.86
N LYS A 332 31.77 -1.13 1.82
CA LYS A 332 32.34 -0.29 2.88
C LYS A 332 31.21 0.40 3.63
N THR A 333 31.30 0.40 4.97
CA THR A 333 30.42 1.23 5.79
C THR A 333 30.82 2.70 5.68
N ALA A 334 29.95 3.61 6.13
CA ALA A 334 30.24 5.04 6.20
C ALA A 334 31.50 5.33 7.04
N GLU A 335 31.83 4.47 8.00
CA GLU A 335 33.01 4.53 8.87
C GLU A 335 34.27 3.92 8.23
N GLY A 336 34.17 3.44 6.98
CA GLY A 336 35.28 2.87 6.24
C GLY A 336 35.57 1.38 6.51
N LYS A 337 34.80 0.71 7.38
CA LYS A 337 34.95 -0.73 7.62
C LYS A 337 34.50 -1.53 6.39
N SER A 338 35.28 -2.53 6.03
CA SER A 338 34.94 -3.45 4.92
C SER A 338 34.10 -4.61 5.43
N LEU A 339 32.96 -4.84 4.80
CA LEU A 339 32.06 -5.96 5.07
C LEU A 339 31.93 -6.82 3.81
N THR A 340 32.05 -8.14 3.97
CA THR A 340 31.73 -9.10 2.87
C THR A 340 30.37 -9.72 3.16
N ILE A 341 29.46 -9.62 2.19
CA ILE A 341 28.09 -10.13 2.38
C ILE A 341 28.00 -11.51 1.74
N HIS A 342 27.98 -12.55 2.57
CA HIS A 342 28.03 -13.93 2.12
C HIS A 342 26.65 -14.54 1.83
N ASN A 343 25.66 -14.25 2.65
CA ASN A 343 24.34 -14.86 2.60
C ASN A 343 23.23 -13.78 2.53
N PRO A 344 22.99 -13.19 1.35
CA PRO A 344 21.84 -12.33 1.17
C PRO A 344 20.57 -13.19 1.16
N VAL A 345 19.53 -12.74 1.84
CA VAL A 345 18.15 -13.20 1.69
C VAL A 345 17.49 -12.21 0.73
N MET A 346 16.99 -12.70 -0.39
CA MET A 346 16.30 -11.91 -1.42
C MET A 346 14.87 -12.39 -1.56
#